data_0ee8f6d2e765fc138492197d5a44ff98
#
_entry.id   0ee8f6d2e765fc138492197d5a44ff98
#
_cell.length_a   1.000
_cell.length_b   1.000
_cell.length_c   1.000
_cell.angle_alpha   90.00
_cell.angle_beta   90.00
_cell.angle_gamma   90.00
#
_symmetry.space_group_name_H-M   'P 1'
#
loop_
_entity.id
_entity.type
_entity.pdbx_description
1 polymer ?
#
loop_
_entity_poly.entity_id
_entity_poly.type
_entity_poly.pdbx_seq_one_letter_code
_entity_poly.pdbx_strand_id
1 'polypeptide(L)'
;MGKGQRNRAGHGGVPAAGAGWAWEHCAAGSDDGPRDPHLPEFSRRQADALRAHAAQAVRSRGYRARDRGTHLTVTGGPFTGPGAQLGFSTIAREAQRTPEADWAALVDAVVAQILGAAVQGCGTHGSLGYAGPALRERLFPRFVAPERMPPGQLAEAHSYAREVGGLPLILAIRHDQTSIYVADDHLAKAGGPEAAWAAAESNLFAAGPGRAEGFVRDRTAVLLLESDHPRQASWMAFPDRLMAHLGREPGPLGVLFGVPALRMIAVSATEDSVSHEGVRSMLGLNAVLAQDEVAPLSPHVYWWRPGAGLRQATAWRDGRVEVALPEELAELLGGPDGRAAA
;
A
#
# COMPACT_ATOMS: atom_id res chain seq x y z
N MET A 1 -6.39 56.57 -26.64
CA MET A 1 -5.76 56.71 -25.32
C MET A 1 -6.43 55.73 -24.37
N GLY A 2 -5.79 54.65 -23.98
CA GLY A 2 -6.31 53.64 -23.09
C GLY A 2 -5.14 52.76 -22.60
N LYS A 3 -4.66 53.06 -21.38
CA LYS A 3 -3.48 52.38 -20.80
C LYS A 3 -3.87 50.98 -20.34
N GLY A 4 -3.19 49.95 -20.87
CA GLY A 4 -3.27 48.60 -20.41
C GLY A 4 -2.49 48.42 -19.10
N GLN A 5 -3.17 47.95 -18.06
CA GLN A 5 -2.58 47.49 -16.82
C GLN A 5 -2.09 46.04 -16.98
N ARG A 6 -0.78 45.80 -16.86
CA ARG A 6 -0.21 44.45 -16.78
C ARG A 6 -0.29 44.00 -15.33
N ASN A 7 -1.09 42.97 -15.07
CA ASN A 7 -1.05 42.21 -13.81
C ASN A 7 0.23 41.39 -13.76
N ARG A 8 1.09 41.71 -12.80
CA ARG A 8 2.23 40.85 -12.40
C ARG A 8 1.70 39.68 -11.57
N ALA A 9 1.78 38.50 -12.12
CA ALA A 9 1.63 37.28 -11.36
C ALA A 9 2.78 37.15 -10.34
N GLY A 10 2.41 37.10 -9.05
CA GLY A 10 3.37 36.89 -7.96
C GLY A 10 3.96 35.48 -8.04
N HIS A 11 5.26 35.40 -8.12
CA HIS A 11 5.98 34.16 -7.88
C HIS A 11 5.87 33.79 -6.40
N GLY A 12 5.01 32.82 -6.08
CA GLY A 12 5.01 32.13 -4.81
C GLY A 12 6.32 31.34 -4.70
N GLY A 13 7.22 31.78 -3.83
CA GLY A 13 8.47 31.09 -3.55
C GLY A 13 8.17 29.72 -2.96
N VAL A 14 8.69 28.68 -3.59
CA VAL A 14 8.74 27.32 -3.04
C VAL A 14 9.71 27.36 -1.85
N PRO A 15 9.33 26.93 -0.63
CA PRO A 15 10.24 26.91 0.51
C PRO A 15 11.42 25.96 0.21
N ALA A 16 12.62 26.41 0.55
CA ALA A 16 13.87 25.71 0.34
C ALA A 16 13.83 24.30 0.99
N ALA A 17 14.35 23.32 0.26
CA ALA A 17 14.56 21.96 0.69
C ALA A 17 15.46 21.89 1.93
N GLY A 18 14.86 21.76 3.11
CA GLY A 18 15.55 21.70 4.40
C GLY A 18 14.71 21.15 5.55
N ALA A 19 13.41 20.95 5.34
CA ALA A 19 12.56 20.40 6.38
C ALA A 19 12.55 18.87 6.29
N GLY A 20 13.12 18.20 7.28
CA GLY A 20 13.04 16.76 7.45
C GLY A 20 11.58 16.35 7.58
N TRP A 21 11.15 15.51 6.66
CA TRP A 21 9.78 14.97 6.62
C TRP A 21 9.67 13.85 7.65
N ALA A 22 9.23 14.19 8.85
CA ALA A 22 8.74 13.18 9.77
C ALA A 22 7.33 12.81 9.34
N TRP A 23 7.01 11.52 9.28
CA TRP A 23 5.63 11.03 9.19
C TRP A 23 4.76 11.56 10.33
N GLU A 24 5.37 12.00 11.41
CA GLU A 24 4.71 12.64 12.55
C GLU A 24 4.11 14.02 12.25
N HIS A 25 4.43 14.67 11.12
CA HIS A 25 4.05 16.06 10.84
C HIS A 25 2.89 16.25 9.86
N CYS A 26 2.14 15.20 9.50
CA CYS A 26 0.79 15.37 8.95
C CYS A 26 -0.25 15.72 10.02
N ALA A 27 0.19 16.08 11.22
CA ALA A 27 -0.65 16.60 12.28
C ALA A 27 -0.53 18.13 12.35
N ALA A 28 -1.16 18.84 11.43
CA ALA A 28 -1.60 20.20 11.72
C ALA A 28 -2.50 20.09 12.95
N GLY A 29 -2.09 20.72 14.05
CA GLY A 29 -2.74 20.61 15.35
C GLY A 29 -4.24 20.87 15.29
N SER A 30 -5.01 19.83 15.41
CA SER A 30 -6.36 19.88 15.93
C SER A 30 -6.26 19.58 17.44
N ASP A 31 -7.06 20.23 18.25
CA ASP A 31 -7.18 20.15 19.71
C ASP A 31 -7.54 18.74 20.24
N ASP A 32 -7.52 17.71 19.40
CA ASP A 32 -8.06 16.37 19.63
C ASP A 32 -7.13 15.36 20.32
N GLY A 33 -5.94 15.80 20.79
CA GLY A 33 -5.03 14.94 21.55
C GLY A 33 -4.12 14.04 20.67
N PRO A 34 -3.42 13.05 21.29
CA PRO A 34 -2.42 12.23 20.61
C PRO A 34 -3.03 11.36 19.53
N ARG A 35 -2.29 11.15 18.43
CA ARG A 35 -2.71 10.29 17.32
C ARG A 35 -2.72 8.82 17.69
N ASP A 36 -3.59 8.06 17.04
CA ASP A 36 -3.66 6.60 17.21
C ASP A 36 -2.49 5.91 16.46
N PRO A 37 -1.80 4.94 17.06
CA PRO A 37 -0.66 4.28 16.41
C PRO A 37 -1.04 3.40 15.20
N HIS A 38 -2.30 2.96 15.11
CA HIS A 38 -2.77 2.07 14.04
C HIS A 38 -3.67 2.78 13.01
N LEU A 39 -4.19 3.95 13.38
CA LEU A 39 -5.00 4.84 12.54
C LEU A 39 -4.46 6.27 12.72
N PRO A 40 -3.26 6.56 12.21
CA PRO A 40 -2.54 7.80 12.49
C PRO A 40 -3.25 9.06 11.96
N GLU A 41 -4.18 8.89 11.07
CA GLU A 41 -5.07 9.95 10.56
C GLU A 41 -6.10 10.43 11.58
N PHE A 42 -6.35 9.67 12.67
CA PHE A 42 -7.30 9.98 13.73
C PHE A 42 -6.61 10.21 15.08
N SER A 43 -7.23 11.03 15.93
CA SER A 43 -6.88 11.03 17.35
C SER A 43 -7.23 9.69 18.00
N ARG A 44 -6.61 9.36 19.13
CA ARG A 44 -6.96 8.13 19.89
C ARG A 44 -8.45 8.07 20.19
N ARG A 45 -9.07 9.19 20.61
CA ARG A 45 -10.51 9.27 20.88
C ARG A 45 -11.33 8.89 19.65
N GLN A 46 -10.97 9.44 18.51
CA GLN A 46 -11.67 9.18 17.25
C GLN A 46 -11.49 7.73 16.78
N ALA A 47 -10.28 7.21 16.86
CA ALA A 47 -9.99 5.81 16.52
C ALA A 47 -10.74 4.83 17.43
N ASP A 48 -10.81 5.11 18.73
CA ASP A 48 -11.57 4.30 19.69
C ASP A 48 -13.08 4.34 19.39
N ALA A 49 -13.61 5.50 19.00
CA ALA A 49 -15.01 5.62 18.59
C ALA A 49 -15.29 4.78 17.33
N LEU A 50 -14.44 4.83 16.31
CA LEU A 50 -14.58 4.00 15.11
C LEU A 50 -14.52 2.49 15.43
N ARG A 51 -13.59 2.07 16.29
CA ARG A 51 -13.49 0.67 16.76
C ARG A 51 -14.74 0.25 17.52
N ALA A 52 -15.25 1.11 18.40
CA ALA A 52 -16.46 0.85 19.16
C ALA A 52 -17.69 0.68 18.26
N HIS A 53 -17.87 1.60 17.29
CA HIS A 53 -18.95 1.50 16.30
C HIS A 53 -18.84 0.22 15.47
N ALA A 54 -17.64 -0.13 14.99
CA ALA A 54 -17.43 -1.35 14.21
C ALA A 54 -17.72 -2.61 15.04
N ALA A 55 -17.25 -2.67 16.30
CA ALA A 55 -17.54 -3.78 17.19
C ALA A 55 -19.04 -3.90 17.50
N GLN A 56 -19.73 -2.77 17.66
CA GLN A 56 -21.19 -2.74 17.86
C GLN A 56 -21.92 -3.24 16.62
N ALA A 57 -21.53 -2.78 15.43
CA ALA A 57 -22.11 -3.21 14.15
C ALA A 57 -21.96 -4.71 13.88
N VAL A 58 -20.82 -5.30 14.30
CA VAL A 58 -20.59 -6.75 14.24
C VAL A 58 -21.51 -7.49 15.22
N ARG A 59 -21.62 -6.99 16.47
CA ARG A 59 -22.46 -7.63 17.51
C ARG A 59 -23.94 -7.55 17.19
N SER A 60 -24.43 -6.43 16.64
CA SER A 60 -25.84 -6.30 16.25
C SER A 60 -26.28 -7.32 15.19
N ARG A 61 -25.32 -7.89 14.46
CA ARG A 61 -25.54 -8.96 13.46
C ARG A 61 -25.38 -10.38 14.03
N GLY A 62 -25.26 -10.51 15.37
CA GLY A 62 -25.17 -11.80 16.05
C GLY A 62 -23.78 -12.42 16.07
N TYR A 63 -22.75 -11.70 15.66
CA TYR A 63 -21.36 -12.16 15.70
C TYR A 63 -20.64 -11.64 16.95
N ARG A 64 -19.52 -12.29 17.31
CA ARG A 64 -18.60 -11.79 18.35
C ARG A 64 -17.50 -10.98 17.68
N ALA A 65 -17.13 -9.85 18.30
CA ALA A 65 -16.06 -8.99 17.85
C ALA A 65 -15.00 -8.86 18.95
N ARG A 66 -13.74 -9.08 18.60
CA ARG A 66 -12.58 -8.81 19.45
C ARG A 66 -11.64 -7.83 18.75
N ASP A 67 -11.41 -6.69 19.39
CA ASP A 67 -10.49 -5.68 18.91
C ASP A 67 -9.03 -6.15 19.05
N ARG A 68 -8.23 -5.94 17.99
CA ARG A 68 -6.81 -6.25 17.90
C ARG A 68 -5.97 -5.00 17.55
N GLY A 69 -6.56 -3.80 17.63
CA GLY A 69 -5.93 -2.54 17.26
C GLY A 69 -5.97 -2.27 15.76
N THR A 70 -5.44 -3.13 14.93
CA THR A 70 -5.43 -3.01 13.46
C THR A 70 -6.68 -3.56 12.77
N HIS A 71 -7.40 -4.45 13.44
CA HIS A 71 -8.59 -5.14 12.90
C HIS A 71 -9.49 -5.65 14.03
N LEU A 72 -10.74 -6.00 13.70
CA LEU A 72 -11.60 -6.84 14.53
C LEU A 72 -11.45 -8.30 14.12
N THR A 73 -11.23 -9.18 15.07
CA THR A 73 -11.48 -10.62 14.87
C THR A 73 -12.98 -10.88 15.07
N VAL A 74 -13.65 -11.37 14.04
CA VAL A 74 -15.08 -11.69 14.03
C VAL A 74 -15.26 -13.20 14.10
N THR A 75 -16.02 -13.69 15.09
CA THR A 75 -16.29 -15.12 15.28
C THR A 75 -17.79 -15.38 15.49
N GLY A 76 -18.22 -16.61 15.22
CA GLY A 76 -19.62 -17.02 15.32
C GLY A 76 -20.30 -17.16 13.95
N GLY A 77 -21.39 -17.87 13.89
CA GLY A 77 -22.08 -18.19 12.64
C GLY A 77 -21.16 -18.88 11.63
N PRO A 78 -20.99 -18.34 10.41
CA PRO A 78 -20.11 -18.93 9.40
C PRO A 78 -18.61 -18.74 9.69
N PHE A 79 -18.25 -17.87 10.63
CA PHE A 79 -16.86 -17.56 10.99
C PHE A 79 -16.37 -18.50 12.09
N THR A 80 -15.92 -19.70 11.70
CA THR A 80 -15.41 -20.75 12.59
C THR A 80 -13.87 -20.67 12.71
N GLY A 81 -13.30 -21.43 13.66
CA GLY A 81 -11.85 -21.47 13.89
C GLY A 81 -11.27 -20.13 14.31
N PRO A 82 -10.24 -19.61 13.62
CA PRO A 82 -9.60 -18.34 13.96
C PRO A 82 -10.52 -17.13 13.72
N GLY A 83 -11.66 -17.34 13.03
CA GLY A 83 -12.59 -16.27 12.66
C GLY A 83 -12.18 -15.51 11.40
N ALA A 84 -12.98 -14.49 11.07
CA ALA A 84 -12.67 -13.54 10.00
C ALA A 84 -12.01 -12.29 10.57
N GLN A 85 -11.14 -11.66 9.80
CA GLN A 85 -10.51 -10.39 10.16
C GLN A 85 -11.18 -9.24 9.38
N LEU A 86 -11.71 -8.28 10.12
CA LEU A 86 -12.29 -7.06 9.58
C LEU A 86 -11.30 -5.92 9.82
N GLY A 87 -10.51 -5.58 8.80
CA GLY A 87 -9.53 -4.49 8.86
C GLY A 87 -10.21 -3.12 8.89
N PHE A 88 -9.63 -2.18 9.64
CA PHE A 88 -10.21 -0.83 9.80
C PHE A 88 -9.95 0.09 8.60
N SER A 89 -9.05 -0.25 7.66
CA SER A 89 -8.65 0.66 6.58
C SER A 89 -9.81 1.16 5.69
N THR A 90 -10.79 0.31 5.39
CA THR A 90 -11.97 0.75 4.61
C THR A 90 -12.85 1.68 5.44
N ILE A 91 -13.09 1.34 6.70
CA ILE A 91 -13.88 2.16 7.63
C ILE A 91 -13.22 3.52 7.81
N ALA A 92 -11.91 3.55 8.06
CA ALA A 92 -11.14 4.77 8.28
C ALA A 92 -11.18 5.70 7.06
N ARG A 93 -11.00 5.15 5.85
CA ARG A 93 -11.07 5.93 4.61
C ARG A 93 -12.42 6.61 4.40
N GLU A 94 -13.50 5.90 4.65
CA GLU A 94 -14.83 6.49 4.53
C GLU A 94 -15.11 7.51 5.66
N ALA A 95 -14.63 7.24 6.88
CA ALA A 95 -14.78 8.12 8.03
C ALA A 95 -14.05 9.46 7.86
N GLN A 96 -12.88 9.50 7.20
CA GLN A 96 -12.20 10.76 6.91
C GLN A 96 -13.03 11.75 6.08
N ARG A 97 -13.91 11.22 5.24
CA ARG A 97 -14.75 12.02 4.33
C ARG A 97 -16.15 12.30 4.89
N THR A 98 -16.42 11.82 6.11
CA THR A 98 -17.75 11.86 6.72
C THR A 98 -17.67 12.58 8.07
N PRO A 99 -18.60 13.51 8.37
CA PRO A 99 -18.67 14.12 9.69
C PRO A 99 -18.77 13.09 10.82
N GLU A 100 -18.10 13.33 11.95
CA GLU A 100 -18.05 12.39 13.09
C GLU A 100 -19.44 12.00 13.59
N ALA A 101 -20.41 12.92 13.54
CA ALA A 101 -21.78 12.65 13.92
C ALA A 101 -22.46 11.53 13.12
N ASP A 102 -22.01 11.28 11.90
CA ASP A 102 -22.59 10.29 10.98
C ASP A 102 -21.82 8.95 11.00
N TRP A 103 -20.74 8.86 11.77
CA TRP A 103 -19.87 7.67 11.77
C TRP A 103 -20.57 6.38 12.20
N ALA A 104 -21.52 6.45 13.13
CA ALA A 104 -22.25 5.25 13.57
C ALA A 104 -23.00 4.59 12.40
N ALA A 105 -23.72 5.38 11.59
CA ALA A 105 -24.47 4.90 10.44
C ALA A 105 -23.52 4.44 9.30
N LEU A 106 -22.48 5.22 9.03
CA LEU A 106 -21.45 4.88 8.06
C LEU A 106 -20.79 3.53 8.38
N VAL A 107 -20.30 3.39 9.61
CA VAL A 107 -19.58 2.18 10.05
C VAL A 107 -20.51 0.97 10.01
N ASP A 108 -21.77 1.13 10.41
CA ASP A 108 -22.76 0.05 10.31
C ASP A 108 -22.96 -0.42 8.87
N ALA A 109 -23.09 0.51 7.91
CA ALA A 109 -23.23 0.19 6.49
C ALA A 109 -21.97 -0.48 5.92
N VAL A 110 -20.78 0.02 6.23
CA VAL A 110 -19.50 -0.56 5.77
C VAL A 110 -19.31 -1.96 6.35
N VAL A 111 -19.56 -2.15 7.64
CA VAL A 111 -19.48 -3.47 8.30
C VAL A 111 -20.50 -4.43 7.70
N ALA A 112 -21.72 -3.99 7.41
CA ALA A 112 -22.73 -4.80 6.75
C ALA A 112 -22.25 -5.31 5.38
N GLN A 113 -21.67 -4.42 4.59
CA GLN A 113 -21.13 -4.77 3.27
C GLN A 113 -19.96 -5.76 3.39
N ILE A 114 -19.00 -5.52 4.28
CA ILE A 114 -17.83 -6.39 4.47
C ILE A 114 -18.27 -7.78 4.97
N LEU A 115 -19.14 -7.84 5.99
CA LEU A 115 -19.61 -9.10 6.52
C LEU A 115 -20.53 -9.83 5.54
N GLY A 116 -21.38 -9.10 4.79
CA GLY A 116 -22.18 -9.68 3.73
C GLY A 116 -21.32 -10.33 2.65
N ALA A 117 -20.27 -9.63 2.20
CA ALA A 117 -19.29 -10.16 1.26
C ALA A 117 -18.55 -11.39 1.82
N ALA A 118 -18.13 -11.33 3.09
CA ALA A 118 -17.46 -12.44 3.76
C ALA A 118 -18.38 -13.65 3.94
N VAL A 119 -19.65 -13.45 4.28
CA VAL A 119 -20.65 -14.52 4.42
C VAL A 119 -20.97 -15.14 3.06
N GLN A 120 -21.13 -14.35 2.00
CA GLN A 120 -21.34 -14.84 0.64
C GLN A 120 -20.09 -15.56 0.11
N GLY A 121 -18.91 -15.05 0.44
CA GLY A 121 -17.62 -15.67 0.12
C GLY A 121 -17.27 -16.86 1.02
N CYS A 122 -17.75 -16.87 2.25
CA CYS A 122 -17.66 -18.01 3.18
C CYS A 122 -18.90 -18.87 2.98
N GLY A 123 -18.87 -19.89 2.14
CA GLY A 123 -19.93 -20.91 2.14
C GLY A 123 -20.19 -21.41 3.57
N THR A 124 -21.22 -22.24 3.77
CA THR A 124 -21.82 -22.68 5.05
C THR A 124 -20.84 -23.20 6.13
N HIS A 125 -19.52 -23.18 5.91
CA HIS A 125 -18.48 -23.70 6.80
C HIS A 125 -17.23 -22.80 6.93
N GLY A 126 -17.37 -21.47 6.88
CA GLY A 126 -16.22 -20.57 7.10
C GLY A 126 -15.17 -20.59 5.99
N SER A 127 -15.50 -21.12 4.83
CA SER A 127 -14.64 -21.15 3.66
C SER A 127 -14.98 -19.99 2.71
N LEU A 128 -13.97 -19.39 2.08
CA LEU A 128 -14.17 -18.61 0.86
C LEU A 128 -15.11 -19.44 -0.04
N GLY A 129 -16.26 -18.90 -0.44
CA GLY A 129 -17.28 -19.62 -1.24
C GLY A 129 -16.78 -20.04 -2.62
N TYR A 130 -15.48 -19.82 -2.88
CA TYR A 130 -14.79 -20.16 -4.11
C TYR A 130 -13.83 -21.33 -3.90
N ALA A 131 -13.78 -22.25 -4.86
CA ALA A 131 -12.81 -23.35 -4.88
C ALA A 131 -12.38 -23.63 -6.33
N GLY A 132 -11.29 -24.35 -6.49
CA GLY A 132 -10.78 -24.76 -7.80
C GLY A 132 -10.57 -23.58 -8.77
N PRO A 133 -11.03 -23.71 -10.03
CA PRO A 133 -10.88 -22.66 -11.05
C PRO A 133 -11.47 -21.32 -10.62
N ALA A 134 -12.69 -21.31 -10.04
CA ALA A 134 -13.37 -20.09 -9.64
C ALA A 134 -12.64 -19.28 -8.55
N LEU A 135 -11.88 -19.95 -7.68
CA LEU A 135 -10.98 -19.28 -6.73
C LEU A 135 -9.76 -18.73 -7.45
N ARG A 136 -9.10 -19.56 -8.28
CA ARG A 136 -7.88 -19.18 -9.01
C ARG A 136 -8.09 -17.95 -9.91
N GLU A 137 -9.23 -17.84 -10.59
CA GLU A 137 -9.56 -16.68 -11.44
C GLU A 137 -9.68 -15.36 -10.69
N ARG A 138 -9.87 -15.41 -9.37
CA ARG A 138 -10.05 -14.22 -8.51
C ARG A 138 -8.83 -13.84 -7.72
N LEU A 139 -7.83 -14.72 -7.66
CA LEU A 139 -6.60 -14.47 -6.91
C LEU A 139 -5.79 -13.34 -7.54
N PHE A 140 -5.21 -12.50 -6.69
CA PHE A 140 -4.18 -11.55 -7.09
C PHE A 140 -3.15 -11.39 -5.96
N PRO A 141 -1.88 -11.08 -6.31
CA PRO A 141 -0.87 -10.73 -5.32
C PRO A 141 -1.22 -9.37 -4.70
N ARG A 142 -0.96 -9.22 -3.41
CA ARG A 142 -1.20 -7.97 -2.70
C ARG A 142 -0.15 -7.74 -1.65
N PHE A 143 0.47 -6.58 -1.67
CA PHE A 143 1.31 -6.12 -0.58
C PHE A 143 0.48 -5.78 0.66
N VAL A 144 1.09 -5.96 1.82
CA VAL A 144 0.54 -5.56 3.11
C VAL A 144 1.57 -4.69 3.82
N ALA A 145 1.13 -3.57 4.37
CA ALA A 145 1.99 -2.75 5.21
C ALA A 145 2.35 -3.53 6.49
N PRO A 146 3.63 -3.61 6.88
CA PRO A 146 4.08 -4.40 8.04
C PRO A 146 3.35 -4.07 9.34
N GLU A 147 2.99 -2.80 9.52
CA GLU A 147 2.26 -2.31 10.71
C GLU A 147 0.83 -2.87 10.78
N ARG A 148 0.26 -3.27 9.62
CA ARG A 148 -1.11 -3.80 9.52
C ARG A 148 -1.19 -5.31 9.62
N MET A 149 -0.08 -6.01 9.44
CA MET A 149 0.02 -7.47 9.59
C MET A 149 1.36 -7.81 10.23
N PRO A 150 1.42 -7.83 11.58
CA PRO A 150 2.63 -8.18 12.30
C PRO A 150 3.18 -9.57 11.89
N PRO A 151 4.49 -9.79 12.01
CA PRO A 151 5.13 -11.06 11.58
C PRO A 151 4.51 -12.32 12.17
N GLY A 152 4.09 -12.28 13.45
CA GLY A 152 3.42 -13.43 14.09
C GLY A 152 2.10 -13.79 13.39
N GLN A 153 1.28 -12.81 13.06
CA GLN A 153 0.02 -13.02 12.34
C GLN A 153 0.25 -13.51 10.91
N LEU A 154 1.30 -13.00 10.26
CA LEU A 154 1.71 -13.45 8.92
C LEU A 154 2.09 -14.93 8.96
N ALA A 155 2.91 -15.34 9.94
CA ALA A 155 3.34 -16.73 10.09
C ALA A 155 2.20 -17.69 10.46
N GLU A 156 1.22 -17.24 11.25
CA GLU A 156 0.10 -18.07 11.71
C GLU A 156 -0.96 -18.34 10.63
N ALA A 157 -1.17 -17.42 9.70
CA ALA A 157 -2.29 -17.49 8.77
C ALA A 157 -1.90 -17.40 7.28
N HIS A 158 -0.68 -16.98 6.99
CA HIS A 158 -0.20 -16.73 5.64
C HIS A 158 1.26 -17.21 5.47
N SER A 159 1.55 -18.46 5.88
CA SER A 159 2.89 -19.04 5.83
C SER A 159 3.50 -19.09 4.41
N TYR A 160 2.65 -19.00 3.40
CA TYR A 160 2.99 -18.93 1.99
C TYR A 160 3.44 -17.53 1.52
N ALA A 161 3.36 -16.52 2.38
CA ALA A 161 3.72 -15.16 2.04
C ALA A 161 5.15 -15.08 1.52
N ARG A 162 5.35 -14.20 0.54
CA ARG A 162 6.69 -13.87 0.02
C ARG A 162 7.12 -12.52 0.59
N GLU A 163 8.39 -12.38 0.83
CA GLU A 163 8.97 -11.07 1.16
C GLU A 163 9.58 -10.45 -0.08
N VAL A 164 9.23 -9.21 -0.38
CA VAL A 164 9.72 -8.48 -1.54
C VAL A 164 10.11 -7.06 -1.10
N GLY A 165 11.40 -6.79 -1.09
CA GLY A 165 11.93 -5.49 -0.65
C GLY A 165 11.59 -5.14 0.81
N GLY A 166 11.44 -6.13 1.69
CA GLY A 166 11.03 -5.94 3.08
C GLY A 166 9.52 -5.79 3.29
N LEU A 167 8.71 -5.92 2.23
CA LEU A 167 7.25 -5.91 2.32
C LEU A 167 6.67 -7.32 2.17
N PRO A 168 5.74 -7.73 3.02
CA PRO A 168 4.98 -8.96 2.82
C PRO A 168 4.09 -8.87 1.58
N LEU A 169 4.17 -9.86 0.72
CA LEU A 169 3.31 -10.07 -0.43
C LEU A 169 2.49 -11.33 -0.19
N ILE A 170 1.19 -11.21 -0.15
CA ILE A 170 0.24 -12.30 0.08
C ILE A 170 -0.75 -12.44 -1.07
N LEU A 171 -1.58 -13.47 -1.02
CA LEU A 171 -2.68 -13.65 -1.95
C LEU A 171 -3.98 -13.06 -1.39
N ALA A 172 -4.73 -12.40 -2.26
CA ALA A 172 -6.03 -11.85 -1.93
C ALA A 172 -7.03 -12.12 -3.06
N ILE A 173 -8.32 -12.05 -2.74
CA ILE A 173 -9.40 -11.95 -3.72
C ILE A 173 -10.10 -10.61 -3.57
N ARG A 174 -10.57 -10.04 -4.67
CA ARG A 174 -11.42 -8.86 -4.64
C ARG A 174 -12.88 -9.28 -4.59
N HIS A 175 -13.62 -8.69 -3.67
CA HIS A 175 -15.06 -8.78 -3.58
C HIS A 175 -15.62 -7.37 -3.48
N ASP A 176 -16.22 -6.86 -4.55
CA ASP A 176 -16.66 -5.47 -4.69
C ASP A 176 -15.53 -4.47 -4.35
N GLN A 177 -15.71 -3.64 -3.33
CA GLN A 177 -14.73 -2.66 -2.86
C GLN A 177 -13.78 -3.21 -1.78
N THR A 178 -13.94 -4.48 -1.40
CA THR A 178 -13.18 -5.11 -0.31
C THR A 178 -12.20 -6.14 -0.86
N SER A 179 -11.05 -6.31 -0.21
CA SER A 179 -10.13 -7.41 -0.47
C SER A 179 -10.14 -8.37 0.71
N ILE A 180 -10.27 -9.65 0.42
CA ILE A 180 -10.21 -10.73 1.40
C ILE A 180 -8.84 -11.41 1.25
N TYR A 181 -8.08 -11.48 2.34
CA TYR A 181 -6.80 -12.19 2.36
C TYR A 181 -7.04 -13.69 2.40
N VAL A 182 -6.29 -14.42 1.59
CA VAL A 182 -6.42 -15.88 1.50
C VAL A 182 -5.51 -16.50 2.57
N ALA A 183 -6.09 -17.15 3.56
CA ALA A 183 -5.33 -17.86 4.59
C ALA A 183 -4.85 -19.24 4.10
N ASP A 184 -3.91 -19.83 4.82
CA ASP A 184 -3.26 -21.12 4.46
C ASP A 184 -4.26 -22.27 4.25
N ASP A 185 -5.30 -22.34 5.07
CA ASP A 185 -6.35 -23.37 4.99
C ASP A 185 -7.20 -23.28 3.70
N HIS A 186 -7.21 -22.13 3.05
CA HIS A 186 -7.91 -21.93 1.78
C HIS A 186 -7.08 -22.29 0.55
N LEU A 187 -5.75 -22.34 0.68
CA LEU A 187 -4.87 -22.62 -0.47
C LEU A 187 -5.06 -24.03 -1.04
N ALA A 188 -5.38 -25.01 -0.21
CA ALA A 188 -5.71 -26.36 -0.67
C ALA A 188 -6.84 -26.36 -1.71
N LYS A 189 -7.82 -25.45 -1.55
CA LYS A 189 -8.94 -25.28 -2.50
C LYS A 189 -8.52 -24.65 -3.83
N ALA A 190 -7.38 -23.97 -3.87
CA ALA A 190 -6.78 -23.43 -5.10
C ALA A 190 -5.81 -24.40 -5.77
N GLY A 191 -5.56 -25.58 -5.17
CA GLY A 191 -4.58 -26.57 -5.63
C GLY A 191 -3.23 -26.45 -4.95
N GLY A 192 -3.17 -25.79 -3.79
CA GLY A 192 -1.95 -25.54 -3.00
C GLY A 192 -1.31 -24.17 -3.28
N PRO A 193 -0.28 -23.81 -2.50
CA PRO A 193 0.35 -22.49 -2.59
C PRO A 193 0.93 -22.18 -3.96
N GLU A 194 1.63 -23.11 -4.58
CA GLU A 194 2.26 -22.92 -5.90
C GLU A 194 1.23 -22.66 -7.00
N ALA A 195 0.16 -23.47 -7.07
CA ALA A 195 -0.90 -23.27 -8.04
C ALA A 195 -1.66 -21.96 -7.83
N ALA A 196 -1.84 -21.56 -6.56
CA ALA A 196 -2.47 -20.29 -6.20
C ALA A 196 -1.61 -19.08 -6.62
N TRP A 197 -0.29 -19.13 -6.37
CA TRP A 197 0.64 -18.09 -6.81
C TRP A 197 0.69 -17.99 -8.34
N ALA A 198 0.83 -19.11 -9.04
CA ALA A 198 0.86 -19.12 -10.51
C ALA A 198 -0.42 -18.50 -11.10
N ALA A 199 -1.58 -18.82 -10.53
CA ALA A 199 -2.85 -18.23 -10.95
C ALA A 199 -2.90 -16.72 -10.67
N ALA A 200 -2.50 -16.28 -9.48
CA ALA A 200 -2.51 -14.88 -9.09
C ALA A 200 -1.56 -14.03 -9.95
N GLU A 201 -0.37 -14.53 -10.25
CA GLU A 201 0.59 -13.89 -11.15
C GLU A 201 0.03 -13.78 -12.57
N SER A 202 -0.56 -14.87 -13.08
CA SER A 202 -1.23 -14.87 -14.40
C SER A 202 -2.34 -13.81 -14.47
N ASN A 203 -3.17 -13.72 -13.42
CA ASN A 203 -4.25 -12.73 -13.34
C ASN A 203 -3.71 -11.29 -13.29
N LEU A 204 -2.62 -11.05 -12.54
CA LEU A 204 -1.97 -9.76 -12.49
C LEU A 204 -1.46 -9.36 -13.88
N PHE A 205 -0.75 -10.26 -14.56
CA PHE A 205 -0.16 -9.98 -15.86
C PHE A 205 -1.22 -9.79 -16.96
N ALA A 206 -2.29 -10.60 -16.94
CA ALA A 206 -3.42 -10.45 -17.87
C ALA A 206 -4.15 -9.11 -17.69
N ALA A 207 -4.21 -8.59 -16.47
CA ALA A 207 -4.88 -7.33 -16.19
C ALA A 207 -4.06 -6.09 -16.59
N GLY A 208 -2.75 -6.24 -16.72
CA GLY A 208 -1.84 -5.13 -17.00
C GLY A 208 -1.64 -4.15 -15.83
N PRO A 209 -0.65 -3.26 -15.93
CA PRO A 209 -0.26 -2.33 -14.86
C PRO A 209 -1.09 -1.03 -14.82
N GLY A 210 -2.23 -0.97 -15.51
CA GLY A 210 -3.07 0.23 -15.57
C GLY A 210 -2.49 1.33 -16.47
N ARG A 211 -3.03 2.54 -16.30
CA ARG A 211 -2.60 3.73 -17.08
C ARG A 211 -1.35 4.33 -16.45
N ALA A 212 -0.37 4.63 -17.29
CA ALA A 212 0.84 5.34 -16.90
C ALA A 212 0.73 6.84 -17.28
N GLU A 213 1.04 7.72 -16.34
CA GLU A 213 1.19 9.16 -16.56
C GLU A 213 2.65 9.57 -16.29
N GLY A 214 3.26 10.24 -17.25
CA GLY A 214 4.65 10.68 -17.15
C GLY A 214 4.76 12.13 -16.72
N PHE A 215 5.66 12.43 -15.79
CA PHE A 215 6.00 13.79 -15.40
C PHE A 215 7.48 13.88 -14.96
N VAL A 216 7.96 15.10 -14.76
CA VAL A 216 9.31 15.36 -14.24
C VAL A 216 9.20 16.08 -12.90
N ARG A 217 9.89 15.57 -11.90
CA ARG A 217 10.03 16.18 -10.58
C ARG A 217 11.51 16.28 -10.21
N ASP A 218 11.95 17.48 -9.85
CA ASP A 218 13.34 17.74 -9.44
C ASP A 218 14.35 17.08 -10.41
N ARG A 219 14.14 17.25 -11.72
CA ARG A 219 14.91 16.66 -12.83
C ARG A 219 14.80 15.13 -12.96
N THR A 220 14.03 14.47 -12.11
CA THR A 220 13.77 13.02 -12.17
C THR A 220 12.53 12.76 -13.00
N ALA A 221 12.67 12.00 -14.07
CA ALA A 221 11.54 11.54 -14.87
C ALA A 221 10.83 10.39 -14.16
N VAL A 222 9.54 10.52 -13.94
CA VAL A 222 8.72 9.54 -13.22
C VAL A 222 7.52 9.14 -14.07
N LEU A 223 7.20 7.86 -14.06
CA LEU A 223 5.93 7.30 -14.51
C LEU A 223 5.13 6.93 -13.26
N LEU A 224 3.96 7.52 -13.10
CA LEU A 224 2.99 7.13 -12.09
C LEU A 224 1.94 6.23 -12.76
N LEU A 225 1.75 5.04 -12.20
CA LEU A 225 0.74 4.10 -12.63
C LEU A 225 -0.30 3.97 -11.52
N GLU A 226 -1.54 4.29 -11.86
CA GLU A 226 -2.67 4.20 -10.95
C GLU A 226 -3.73 3.22 -11.45
N SER A 227 -4.44 2.62 -10.52
CA SER A 227 -5.56 1.74 -10.79
C SER A 227 -6.52 1.73 -9.61
N ASP A 228 -7.81 1.57 -9.86
CA ASP A 228 -8.81 1.34 -8.81
C ASP A 228 -8.66 0.00 -8.11
N HIS A 229 -7.77 -0.85 -8.60
CA HIS A 229 -7.55 -2.17 -8.05
C HIS A 229 -6.33 -2.18 -7.11
N PRO A 230 -6.47 -2.72 -5.88
CA PRO A 230 -5.40 -2.74 -4.86
C PRO A 230 -4.22 -3.67 -5.19
N ARG A 231 -4.20 -4.30 -6.37
CA ARG A 231 -3.06 -5.07 -6.87
C ARG A 231 -1.98 -4.21 -7.54
N GLN A 232 -2.24 -2.91 -7.75
CA GLN A 232 -1.35 -2.06 -8.55
C GLN A 232 0.09 -2.03 -8.03
N ALA A 233 0.27 -1.82 -6.72
CA ALA A 233 1.60 -1.84 -6.11
C ALA A 233 2.33 -3.18 -6.30
N SER A 234 1.60 -4.29 -6.45
CA SER A 234 2.20 -5.64 -6.57
C SER A 234 3.03 -5.83 -7.84
N TRP A 235 2.89 -4.94 -8.82
CA TRP A 235 3.78 -4.92 -9.97
C TRP A 235 5.26 -4.71 -9.60
N MET A 236 5.54 -4.08 -8.46
CA MET A 236 6.91 -3.94 -7.95
C MET A 236 7.57 -5.31 -7.67
N ALA A 237 6.78 -6.34 -7.37
CA ALA A 237 7.30 -7.70 -7.18
C ALA A 237 7.74 -8.39 -8.50
N PHE A 238 7.36 -7.83 -9.64
CA PHE A 238 7.62 -8.38 -10.96
C PHE A 238 8.22 -7.30 -11.89
N PRO A 239 9.36 -6.72 -11.53
CA PRO A 239 9.90 -5.54 -12.20
C PRO A 239 10.23 -5.80 -13.68
N ASP A 240 10.76 -6.98 -14.03
CA ASP A 240 11.00 -7.35 -15.43
C ASP A 240 9.71 -7.30 -16.27
N ARG A 241 8.63 -7.84 -15.72
CA ARG A 241 7.32 -7.84 -16.38
C ARG A 241 6.74 -6.43 -16.49
N LEU A 242 6.89 -5.63 -15.44
CA LEU A 242 6.45 -4.24 -15.47
C LEU A 242 7.20 -3.44 -16.54
N MET A 243 8.53 -3.55 -16.59
CA MET A 243 9.34 -2.86 -17.59
C MET A 243 8.98 -3.28 -19.02
N ALA A 244 8.75 -4.57 -19.25
CA ALA A 244 8.29 -5.07 -20.54
C ALA A 244 6.91 -4.49 -20.95
N HIS A 245 5.95 -4.39 -20.01
CA HIS A 245 4.66 -3.73 -20.25
C HIS A 245 4.77 -2.24 -20.57
N LEU A 246 5.74 -1.56 -19.96
CA LEU A 246 6.02 -0.15 -20.23
C LEU A 246 6.79 0.07 -21.53
N GLY A 247 7.22 -1.01 -22.22
CA GLY A 247 8.06 -0.93 -23.41
C GLY A 247 9.41 -0.27 -23.14
N ARG A 248 9.96 -0.46 -21.93
CA ARG A 248 11.22 0.12 -21.50
C ARG A 248 12.19 -0.97 -21.06
N GLU A 249 13.46 -0.74 -21.37
CA GLU A 249 14.54 -1.55 -20.85
C GLU A 249 15.16 -0.84 -19.64
N PRO A 250 15.51 -1.57 -18.55
CA PRO A 250 16.24 -0.99 -17.46
C PRO A 250 17.63 -0.55 -17.93
N GLY A 251 18.02 0.68 -17.58
CA GLY A 251 19.38 1.16 -17.82
C GLY A 251 20.42 0.41 -16.97
N PRO A 252 21.73 0.68 -17.19
CA PRO A 252 22.82 0.00 -16.47
C PRO A 252 22.75 0.23 -14.95
N LEU A 253 22.20 1.35 -14.50
CA LEU A 253 21.98 1.65 -13.07
C LEU A 253 20.67 1.08 -12.52
N GLY A 254 19.82 0.47 -13.36
CA GLY A 254 18.55 -0.12 -12.94
C GLY A 254 17.39 0.87 -12.91
N VAL A 255 16.44 0.66 -11.98
CA VAL A 255 15.16 1.37 -11.89
C VAL A 255 14.84 1.68 -10.44
N LEU A 256 14.25 2.84 -10.17
CA LEU A 256 13.69 3.19 -8.86
C LEU A 256 12.18 2.99 -8.86
N PHE A 257 11.67 2.47 -7.74
CA PHE A 257 10.25 2.28 -7.49
C PHE A 257 9.82 2.98 -6.20
N GLY A 258 8.59 3.49 -6.20
CA GLY A 258 7.86 3.91 -5.02
C GLY A 258 6.48 3.27 -5.02
N VAL A 259 6.03 2.81 -3.85
CA VAL A 259 4.68 2.24 -3.66
C VAL A 259 4.01 2.92 -2.45
N PRO A 260 3.63 4.20 -2.61
CA PRO A 260 3.04 4.98 -1.52
C PRO A 260 1.70 4.41 -1.06
N ALA A 261 0.95 3.77 -1.98
CA ALA A 261 -0.34 3.16 -1.73
C ALA A 261 -0.55 1.89 -2.56
N LEU A 262 -1.53 1.07 -2.16
CA LEU A 262 -1.85 -0.20 -2.86
C LEU A 262 -2.29 -0.02 -4.32
N ARG A 263 -2.82 1.18 -4.65
CA ARG A 263 -3.34 1.51 -5.97
C ARG A 263 -2.37 2.28 -6.86
N MET A 264 -1.17 2.52 -6.35
CA MET A 264 -0.17 3.35 -7.01
C MET A 264 1.18 2.66 -7.04
N ILE A 265 1.88 2.86 -8.14
CA ILE A 265 3.32 2.58 -8.25
C ILE A 265 3.97 3.70 -9.06
N ALA A 266 5.00 4.30 -8.51
CA ALA A 266 5.85 5.26 -9.18
C ALA A 266 7.11 4.55 -9.70
N VAL A 267 7.50 4.81 -10.93
CA VAL A 267 8.65 4.18 -11.60
C VAL A 267 9.54 5.25 -12.18
N SER A 268 10.82 5.21 -11.88
CA SER A 268 11.82 6.06 -12.53
C SER A 268 12.89 5.17 -13.17
N ALA A 269 12.89 5.13 -14.50
CA ALA A 269 13.64 4.18 -15.30
C ALA A 269 14.62 4.85 -16.28
N THR A 270 14.88 6.16 -16.13
CA THR A 270 15.88 6.84 -16.94
C THR A 270 17.24 6.78 -16.25
N GLU A 271 18.32 6.68 -17.02
CA GLU A 271 19.67 6.55 -16.49
C GLU A 271 20.04 7.69 -15.54
N ASP A 272 19.72 8.93 -15.92
CA ASP A 272 19.97 10.13 -15.10
C ASP A 272 19.14 10.17 -13.79
N SER A 273 18.10 9.37 -13.69
CA SER A 273 17.19 9.36 -12.52
C SER A 273 17.68 8.45 -11.40
N VAL A 274 18.54 7.47 -11.69
CA VAL A 274 19.08 6.55 -10.68
C VAL A 274 20.33 7.17 -10.06
N SER A 275 20.11 8.02 -9.06
CA SER A 275 21.14 8.80 -8.37
C SER A 275 20.69 9.10 -6.95
N HIS A 276 21.56 9.65 -6.10
CA HIS A 276 21.18 10.16 -4.79
C HIS A 276 20.03 11.17 -4.86
N GLU A 277 20.08 12.08 -5.85
CA GLU A 277 19.04 13.09 -6.04
C GLU A 277 17.73 12.45 -6.52
N GLY A 278 17.82 11.48 -7.43
CA GLY A 278 16.65 10.72 -7.88
C GLY A 278 15.97 9.94 -6.76
N VAL A 279 16.71 9.28 -5.89
CA VAL A 279 16.14 8.60 -4.70
C VAL A 279 15.46 9.61 -3.77
N ARG A 280 16.08 10.79 -3.56
CA ARG A 280 15.47 11.86 -2.74
C ARG A 280 14.21 12.42 -3.37
N SER A 281 14.19 12.64 -4.67
CA SER A 281 13.02 13.10 -5.42
C SER A 281 11.87 12.10 -5.33
N MET A 282 12.16 10.81 -5.52
CA MET A 282 11.18 9.72 -5.37
C MET A 282 10.67 9.60 -3.92
N LEU A 283 11.53 9.77 -2.92
CA LEU A 283 11.12 9.78 -1.51
C LEU A 283 10.14 10.93 -1.23
N GLY A 284 10.46 12.14 -1.70
CA GLY A 284 9.57 13.29 -1.60
C GLY A 284 8.24 13.09 -2.34
N LEU A 285 8.26 12.42 -3.48
CA LEU A 285 7.04 12.06 -4.21
C LEU A 285 6.18 11.07 -3.43
N ASN A 286 6.77 9.99 -2.90
CA ASN A 286 6.06 9.01 -2.07
C ASN A 286 5.38 9.68 -0.87
N ALA A 287 6.07 10.61 -0.20
CA ALA A 287 5.50 11.35 0.92
C ALA A 287 4.26 12.16 0.50
N VAL A 288 4.31 12.86 -0.63
CA VAL A 288 3.17 13.63 -1.15
C VAL A 288 2.00 12.73 -1.53
N LEU A 289 2.26 11.65 -2.27
CA LEU A 289 1.22 10.71 -2.72
C LEU A 289 0.58 9.93 -1.56
N ALA A 290 1.30 9.75 -0.46
CA ALA A 290 0.80 9.07 0.73
C ALA A 290 -0.03 9.99 1.65
N GLN A 291 0.06 11.32 1.51
CA GLN A 291 -0.62 12.28 2.41
C GLN A 291 -2.14 12.12 2.43
N ASP A 292 -2.74 11.84 1.29
CA ASP A 292 -4.18 11.68 1.15
C ASP A 292 -4.64 10.23 1.28
N GLU A 293 -3.70 9.31 1.54
CA GLU A 293 -4.00 7.88 1.64
C GLU A 293 -4.22 7.45 3.09
N VAL A 294 -5.41 6.97 3.38
CA VAL A 294 -5.80 6.41 4.69
C VAL A 294 -4.96 5.19 5.08
N ALA A 295 -4.39 4.53 4.11
CA ALA A 295 -3.62 3.30 4.29
C ALA A 295 -2.37 3.34 3.41
N PRO A 296 -1.40 4.21 3.72
CA PRO A 296 -0.13 4.22 3.00
C PRO A 296 0.51 2.83 3.09
N LEU A 297 1.16 2.41 2.00
CA LEU A 297 1.77 1.09 1.93
C LEU A 297 3.23 1.14 2.41
N SER A 298 4.03 2.00 1.79
CA SER A 298 5.45 2.12 2.14
C SER A 298 5.97 3.53 1.85
N PRO A 299 6.72 4.12 2.79
CA PRO A 299 7.42 5.37 2.58
C PRO A 299 8.72 5.19 1.80
N HIS A 300 9.18 3.95 1.66
CA HIS A 300 10.49 3.65 1.12
C HIS A 300 10.54 3.79 -0.41
N VAL A 301 11.74 4.12 -0.92
CA VAL A 301 12.13 3.98 -2.32
C VAL A 301 12.87 2.66 -2.47
N TYR A 302 12.59 1.96 -3.54
CA TYR A 302 13.19 0.67 -3.87
C TYR A 302 14.02 0.83 -5.13
N TRP A 303 15.15 0.19 -5.16
CA TRP A 303 16.00 0.05 -6.32
C TRP A 303 15.99 -1.37 -6.82
N TRP A 304 15.87 -1.55 -8.10
CA TRP A 304 15.94 -2.85 -8.76
C TRP A 304 16.85 -2.78 -9.97
N ARG A 305 17.60 -3.85 -10.16
CA ARG A 305 18.41 -4.08 -11.34
C ARG A 305 18.38 -5.58 -11.69
N PRO A 306 18.38 -5.96 -13.00
CA PRO A 306 18.52 -7.35 -13.41
C PRO A 306 19.77 -7.97 -12.78
N GLY A 307 19.59 -9.12 -12.13
CA GLY A 307 20.66 -9.83 -11.43
C GLY A 307 20.97 -9.40 -9.99
N ALA A 308 20.66 -8.16 -9.60
CA ALA A 308 20.84 -7.66 -8.22
C ALA A 308 19.57 -7.84 -7.35
N GLY A 309 18.41 -8.01 -7.98
CA GLY A 309 17.13 -8.09 -7.29
C GLY A 309 16.59 -6.70 -6.84
N LEU A 310 15.52 -6.75 -6.04
CA LEU A 310 14.87 -5.55 -5.48
C LEU A 310 15.38 -5.29 -4.07
N ARG A 311 15.81 -4.07 -3.79
CA ARG A 311 16.34 -3.64 -2.48
C ARG A 311 15.82 -2.26 -2.11
N GLN A 312 15.69 -1.97 -0.82
CA GLN A 312 15.39 -0.62 -0.35
C GLN A 312 16.60 0.30 -0.61
N ALA A 313 16.34 1.50 -1.14
CA ALA A 313 17.31 2.58 -1.32
C ALA A 313 17.19 3.67 -0.23
N THR A 314 16.34 3.43 0.76
CA THR A 314 16.10 4.32 1.90
C THR A 314 15.99 3.49 3.19
N ALA A 315 16.25 4.10 4.33
CA ALA A 315 16.15 3.44 5.64
C ALA A 315 15.53 4.38 6.68
N TRP A 316 14.92 3.82 7.73
CA TRP A 316 14.53 4.56 8.92
C TRP A 316 15.78 4.95 9.73
N ARG A 317 15.91 6.23 10.03
CA ARG A 317 16.92 6.78 10.94
C ARG A 317 16.30 7.91 11.74
N ASP A 318 16.42 7.85 13.05
CA ASP A 318 15.94 8.90 13.99
C ASP A 318 14.49 9.35 13.73
N GLY A 319 13.59 8.38 13.49
CA GLY A 319 12.16 8.64 13.23
C GLY A 319 11.86 9.19 11.82
N ARG A 320 12.83 9.16 10.89
CA ARG A 320 12.67 9.65 9.51
C ARG A 320 13.14 8.62 8.52
N VAL A 321 12.57 8.69 7.31
CA VAL A 321 13.08 7.92 6.18
C VAL A 321 14.12 8.76 5.45
N GLU A 322 15.33 8.22 5.35
CA GLU A 322 16.46 8.88 4.71
C GLU A 322 17.01 8.03 3.57
N VAL A 323 17.72 8.68 2.64
CA VAL A 323 18.43 7.98 1.57
C VAL A 323 19.53 7.10 2.18
N ALA A 324 19.47 5.80 1.88
CA ALA A 324 20.43 4.79 2.30
C ALA A 324 20.60 3.82 1.14
N LEU A 325 21.53 4.14 0.25
CA LEU A 325 21.75 3.35 -0.97
C LEU A 325 22.27 1.95 -0.61
N PRO A 326 21.79 0.90 -1.28
CA PRO A 326 22.45 -0.40 -1.25
C PRO A 326 23.92 -0.27 -1.70
N GLU A 327 24.80 -1.04 -1.10
CA GLU A 327 26.24 -1.01 -1.37
C GLU A 327 26.55 -1.10 -2.87
N GLU A 328 25.91 -2.04 -3.56
CA GLU A 328 26.07 -2.22 -5.01
C GLU A 328 25.67 -0.96 -5.81
N LEU A 329 24.58 -0.28 -5.44
CA LEU A 329 24.20 0.95 -6.10
C LEU A 329 25.17 2.09 -5.77
N ALA A 330 25.65 2.18 -4.53
CA ALA A 330 26.60 3.17 -4.12
C ALA A 330 27.95 3.01 -4.89
N GLU A 331 28.40 1.78 -5.09
CA GLU A 331 29.58 1.46 -5.91
C GLU A 331 29.39 1.88 -7.37
N LEU A 332 28.23 1.56 -7.97
CA LEU A 332 27.91 1.96 -9.34
C LEU A 332 27.86 3.48 -9.54
N LEU A 333 27.52 4.22 -8.52
CA LEU A 333 27.48 5.70 -8.54
C LEU A 333 28.83 6.33 -8.17
N GLY A 334 29.92 5.55 -8.03
CA GLY A 334 31.26 6.06 -7.78
C GLY A 334 31.70 6.04 -6.34
N GLY A 335 31.05 5.24 -5.48
CA GLY A 335 31.37 5.09 -4.06
C GLY A 335 31.01 6.31 -3.19
N PRO A 336 31.26 6.25 -1.87
CA PRO A 336 30.87 7.29 -0.91
C PRO A 336 31.52 8.67 -1.16
N ASP A 337 32.56 8.76 -1.95
CA ASP A 337 33.33 9.98 -2.18
C ASP A 337 33.01 10.74 -3.46
N GLY A 338 31.99 10.31 -4.23
CA GLY A 338 31.41 11.12 -5.34
C GLY A 338 32.39 11.58 -6.42
N ARG A 339 33.52 10.91 -6.62
CA ARG A 339 34.41 11.17 -7.75
C ARG A 339 33.96 10.35 -8.94
N ALA A 340 33.10 10.96 -9.77
CA ALA A 340 32.89 10.49 -11.12
C ALA A 340 34.27 10.36 -11.80
N ALA A 341 34.55 9.17 -12.30
CA ALA A 341 35.68 9.02 -13.24
C ALA A 341 35.39 9.90 -14.47
N ALA A 342 36.18 10.90 -14.65
CA ALA A 342 36.17 11.81 -15.79
C ALA A 342 36.58 11.11 -17.09
#